data_a7a5705227bec6a4270fd7a1a800d934
#
_entry.id   a7a5705227bec6a4270fd7a1a800d934
#
_cell.length_a   1.000
_cell.length_b   1.000
_cell.length_c   1.000
_cell.angle_alpha   90.00
_cell.angle_beta   90.00
_cell.angle_gamma   90.00
#
_symmetry.space_group_name_H-M   'P 1'
#
loop_
_entity.id
_entity.type
_entity.pdbx_description
1 polymer ?
#
loop_
_entity_poly.entity_id
_entity_poly.type
_entity_poly.pdbx_seq_one_letter_code
_entity_poly.pdbx_strand_id
1 'polypeptide(L)' 'MERACENCGTPDVELLQVRRVYMDPDRPGEIKSTEDTPELWCISCTTQYPHLQEEG' A
#
# COMPACT_ATOMS: atom_id res chain seq x y z
N MET A 1 10.06 -18.96 -4.36
CA MET A 1 8.82 -18.65 -3.61
C MET A 1 8.06 -17.57 -4.36
N GLU A 2 6.84 -17.86 -4.70
CA GLU A 2 5.99 -16.90 -5.35
C GLU A 2 5.51 -15.85 -4.36
N ARG A 3 5.57 -14.61 -4.80
CA ARG A 3 5.05 -13.51 -3.99
C ARG A 3 3.74 -13.03 -4.61
N ALA A 4 2.82 -12.67 -3.76
CA ALA A 4 1.54 -12.13 -4.19
C ALA A 4 1.34 -10.78 -3.53
N CYS A 5 0.50 -9.95 -4.15
CA CYS A 5 0.15 -8.66 -3.57
C CYS A 5 -0.47 -8.86 -2.19
N GLU A 6 0.08 -8.21 -1.18
CA GLU A 6 -0.42 -8.36 0.19
C GLU A 6 -1.77 -7.70 0.41
N ASN A 7 -2.21 -6.87 -0.54
CA ASN A 7 -3.49 -6.20 -0.43
C ASN A 7 -4.61 -6.95 -1.14
N CYS A 8 -4.40 -7.38 -2.38
CA CYS A 8 -5.44 -8.06 -3.16
C CYS A 8 -5.17 -9.55 -3.39
N GLY A 9 -3.96 -10.01 -3.14
CA GLY A 9 -3.61 -11.43 -3.27
C GLY A 9 -3.29 -11.91 -4.67
N THR A 10 -3.19 -11.02 -5.64
CA THR A 10 -2.88 -11.41 -7.02
C THR A 10 -1.43 -11.90 -7.12
N PRO A 11 -1.21 -13.14 -7.59
CA PRO A 11 0.15 -13.67 -7.74
C PRO A 11 0.78 -13.24 -9.06
N ASP A 12 2.10 -13.44 -9.13
CA ASP A 12 2.89 -13.23 -10.36
C ASP A 12 2.79 -11.83 -10.96
N VAL A 13 2.63 -10.81 -10.12
CA VAL A 13 2.62 -9.42 -10.55
C VAL A 13 3.83 -8.69 -9.97
N GLU A 14 4.19 -7.60 -10.62
CA GLU A 14 5.24 -6.73 -10.09
C GLU A 14 4.76 -6.07 -8.81
N LEU A 15 5.56 -6.17 -7.77
CA LEU A 15 5.21 -5.66 -6.46
C LEU A 15 6.07 -4.43 -6.11
N LEU A 16 5.44 -3.46 -5.49
CA LEU A 16 6.10 -2.25 -5.01
C LEU A 16 6.03 -2.23 -3.49
N GLN A 17 7.11 -1.80 -2.86
CA GLN A 17 7.14 -1.67 -1.41
C GLN A 17 6.53 -0.34 -1.02
N VAL A 18 5.43 -0.40 -0.27
CA VAL A 18 4.68 0.78 0.14
C VAL A 18 4.26 0.64 1.60
N ARG A 19 3.89 1.76 2.21
CA ARG A 19 3.27 1.78 3.53
C ARG A 19 1.82 2.18 3.39
N ARG A 20 0.95 1.43 4.03
CA ARG A 20 -0.47 1.74 4.05
C ARG A 20 -0.71 3.02 4.85
N VAL A 21 -1.58 3.86 4.32
CA VAL A 21 -1.93 5.13 4.92
C VAL A 21 -3.40 5.07 5.36
N TYR A 22 -3.67 5.54 6.56
CA TYR A 22 -5.03 5.66 7.08
C TYR A 22 -5.43 7.12 7.07
N MET A 23 -6.50 7.42 6.33
CA MET A 23 -6.99 8.78 6.21
C MET A 23 -7.89 9.13 7.39
N ASP A 24 -7.89 10.40 7.80
CA ASP A 24 -8.74 10.88 8.87
C ASP A 24 -10.15 11.10 8.31
N PRO A 25 -11.18 10.41 8.84
CA PRO A 25 -12.54 10.58 8.36
C PRO A 25 -13.12 11.97 8.64
N ASP A 26 -12.63 12.65 9.68
CA ASP A 26 -13.09 14.00 10.03
C ASP A 26 -12.37 15.10 9.26
N ARG A 27 -11.24 14.76 8.63
CA ARG A 27 -10.42 15.72 7.89
C ARG A 27 -10.02 15.13 6.54
N PRO A 28 -10.90 15.21 5.54
CA PRO A 28 -10.60 14.67 4.22
C PRO A 28 -9.30 15.24 3.67
N GLY A 29 -8.45 14.38 3.14
CA GLY A 29 -7.17 14.79 2.59
C GLY A 29 -6.02 14.77 3.58
N GLU A 30 -6.29 14.55 4.87
CA GLU A 30 -5.22 14.45 5.86
C GLU A 30 -4.96 13.01 6.25
N ILE A 31 -3.70 12.69 6.51
CA ILE A 31 -3.28 11.36 6.93
C ILE A 31 -3.38 11.27 8.45
N LYS A 32 -4.18 10.33 8.94
CA LYS A 32 -4.32 10.08 10.37
C LYS A 32 -3.12 9.29 10.91
N SER A 33 -2.73 8.23 10.21
CA SER A 33 -1.61 7.38 10.62
C SER A 33 -1.10 6.59 9.44
N THR A 34 0.08 5.99 9.61
CA THR A 34 0.66 5.08 8.62
C THR A 34 1.06 3.79 9.31
N GLU A 35 1.10 2.70 8.54
CA GLU A 35 1.60 1.43 9.06
C GLU A 35 3.09 1.52 9.32
N ASP A 36 3.54 0.89 10.40
CA ASP A 36 4.97 0.84 10.71
C ASP A 36 5.73 -0.14 9.82
N THR A 37 5.04 -1.16 9.33
CA THR A 37 5.62 -2.21 8.52
C THR A 37 5.24 -2.00 7.05
N PRO A 38 6.21 -2.00 6.13
CA PRO A 38 5.89 -1.87 4.71
C PRO A 38 5.20 -3.12 4.18
N GLU A 39 4.40 -2.94 3.13
CA GLU A 39 3.71 -4.03 2.43
C GLU A 39 4.13 -4.04 0.97
N LEU A 40 3.96 -5.18 0.33
CA LEU A 40 4.22 -5.32 -1.10
C LEU A 40 2.89 -5.31 -1.83
N TRP A 41 2.67 -4.28 -2.62
CA TRP A 41 1.43 -4.10 -3.37
C TRP A 41 1.69 -4.14 -4.87
N CYS A 42 0.72 -4.63 -5.63
CA CYS A 42 0.77 -4.55 -7.08
C CYS A 42 0.44 -3.13 -7.54
N ILE A 43 0.72 -2.85 -8.80
CA ILE A 43 0.52 -1.52 -9.37
C ILE A 43 -0.94 -1.10 -9.27
N SER A 44 -1.88 -2.03 -9.50
CA SER A 44 -3.30 -1.73 -9.39
C SER A 44 -3.69 -1.23 -8.01
N CYS A 45 -3.17 -1.87 -6.96
CA CYS A 45 -3.45 -1.46 -5.59
C CYS A 45 -2.85 -0.09 -5.29
N THR A 46 -1.65 0.18 -5.77
CA THR A 46 -1.02 1.48 -5.54
C THR A 46 -1.77 2.61 -6.25
N THR A 47 -2.51 2.28 -7.28
CA THR A 47 -3.33 3.27 -8.01
C THR A 47 -4.66 3.53 -7.30
N GLN A 48 -5.21 2.53 -6.61
CA GLN A 48 -6.55 2.59 -6.03
C GLN A 48 -6.58 2.99 -4.55
N TYR A 49 -5.51 2.72 -3.81
CA TYR A 49 -5.50 2.91 -2.36
C TYR A 49 -4.43 3.91 -1.94
N PRO A 50 -4.71 4.69 -0.87
CA PRO A 50 -3.71 5.63 -0.38
C PRO A 50 -2.51 4.88 0.21
N HIS A 51 -1.32 5.38 -0.08
CA HIS A 51 -0.08 4.76 0.36
C HIS A 51 1.07 5.74 0.26
N LEU A 52 2.17 5.42 0.95
CA LEU A 52 3.44 6.11 0.80
C LEU A 52 4.44 5.12 0.21
N GLN A 53 5.18 5.55 -0.82
CA GLN A 53 6.20 4.69 -1.40
C GLN A 53 7.41 4.62 -0.50
N GLU A 54 7.90 3.40 -0.29
CA GLU A 54 9.16 3.17 0.39
C GLU A 54 10.27 3.12 -0.64
N GLU A 55 11.23 4.00 -0.52
CA GLU A 55 12.43 3.90 -1.32
C GLU A 55 13.48 3.16 -0.53
N GLY A 56 13.76 1.95 -0.99
CA GLY A 56 14.71 1.07 -0.33
C GLY A 56 16.16 1.45 -0.53
#